data_5949b25c80253b7d1f7e7132f367da37
#
_entry.id   5949b25c80253b7d1f7e7132f367da37
#
_cell.length_a   1.000
_cell.length_b   1.000
_cell.length_c   1.000
_cell.angle_alpha   90.00
_cell.angle_beta   90.00
_cell.angle_gamma   90.00
#
_symmetry.space_group_name_H-M   'P 1'
#
loop_
_entity.id
_entity.type
_entity.pdbx_description
1 polymer ?
#
loop_
_entity_poly.entity_id
_entity_poly.type
_entity_poly.pdbx_seq_one_letter_code
_entity_poly.pdbx_strand_id
1 'polypeptide(L)'
;MTASFFPRALLLLIVGSLIACSTPRKGDIPMADKVPPLPTGMVPDTAPLPPPIARPGSRWVPVRWAELPGLAEDDVHQALQAWQHSCTAPPAALARLCPDIRRLGLANTAQIWHWLQTHMQPYRVEDHSGNSNGMLTAYYEPFFNAQRQPDPVFRYPLYAAPVGVEGFGKRKPWLSRQQIESSPSVQAALAGHEIAWLDDPVKVLVLHIQGSGRLNMTEPDGRQRQVRAAFAATNDHPYRSVGKWLLERGLVRDATWPGITAWTQANPSRVQEMLWSNPRYVFFREEALDEVSSNFGPKGAQGVPLTAERSIAVDRRSI
;
A
#
# COMPACT_ATOMS: atom_id res chain seq x y z
N MET A 1 60.50 23.31 48.60
CA MET A 1 60.01 24.49 47.90
C MET A 1 59.78 24.12 46.46
N THR A 2 58.60 23.71 46.11
CA THR A 2 58.09 23.67 44.70
C THR A 2 56.58 23.58 44.78
N ALA A 3 55.93 24.66 44.36
CA ALA A 3 54.47 24.78 44.33
C ALA A 3 53.92 24.05 43.09
N SER A 4 52.93 23.19 43.32
CA SER A 4 52.20 22.53 42.25
C SER A 4 50.92 23.34 41.94
N PHE A 5 50.79 23.82 40.70
CA PHE A 5 49.60 24.48 40.16
C PHE A 5 48.68 23.41 39.56
N PHE A 6 47.45 23.29 40.06
CA PHE A 6 46.35 22.55 39.40
C PHE A 6 45.51 23.57 38.57
N PRO A 7 45.25 23.27 37.28
CA PRO A 7 44.24 24.03 36.54
C PRO A 7 42.83 23.46 36.81
N ARG A 8 41.90 24.35 37.14
CA ARG A 8 40.48 24.08 37.28
C ARG A 8 39.90 23.74 35.91
N ALA A 9 39.44 22.52 35.74
CA ALA A 9 38.64 22.13 34.58
C ALA A 9 37.22 22.71 34.69
N LEU A 10 36.85 23.54 33.73
CA LEU A 10 35.53 24.12 33.55
C LEU A 10 34.61 23.06 32.92
N LEU A 11 33.68 22.51 33.71
CA LEU A 11 32.68 21.55 33.25
C LEU A 11 31.57 22.32 32.55
N LEU A 12 31.56 22.33 31.21
CA LEU A 12 30.46 22.84 30.38
C LEU A 12 29.35 21.78 30.34
N LEU A 13 28.28 22.01 31.07
CA LEU A 13 27.02 21.27 30.98
C LEU A 13 26.33 21.64 29.65
N ILE A 14 26.44 20.78 28.65
CA ILE A 14 25.61 20.86 27.45
C ILE A 14 24.25 20.22 27.79
N VAL A 15 23.26 21.06 28.03
CA VAL A 15 21.85 20.67 28.12
C VAL A 15 21.38 20.39 26.72
N GLY A 16 21.49 19.12 26.32
CA GLY A 16 20.88 18.62 25.06
C GLY A 16 19.37 18.60 25.21
N SER A 17 18.69 19.50 24.51
CA SER A 17 17.23 19.46 24.36
C SER A 17 16.84 18.20 23.57
N LEU A 18 16.38 17.17 24.26
CA LEU A 18 15.71 16.02 23.66
C LEU A 18 14.35 16.51 23.13
N ILE A 19 14.29 16.79 21.83
CA ILE A 19 13.02 16.92 21.13
C ILE A 19 12.48 15.49 21.00
N ALA A 20 11.68 15.08 21.98
CA ALA A 20 10.89 13.88 21.90
C ALA A 20 9.85 14.07 20.79
N CYS A 21 9.96 13.31 19.71
CA CYS A 21 8.85 13.08 18.78
C CYS A 21 7.73 12.41 19.57
N SER A 22 6.81 13.21 20.11
CA SER A 22 5.59 12.71 20.72
C SER A 22 4.72 12.12 19.62
N THR A 23 4.55 10.79 19.65
CA THR A 23 3.42 10.14 18.96
C THR A 23 2.12 10.80 19.42
N PRO A 24 1.21 11.20 18.50
CA PRO A 24 -0.05 11.80 18.92
C PRO A 24 -0.83 10.79 19.77
N ARG A 25 -1.15 11.21 20.98
CA ARG A 25 -2.07 10.48 21.86
C ARG A 25 -3.41 10.32 21.14
N LYS A 26 -4.00 9.14 21.29
CA LYS A 26 -5.38 8.84 20.94
C LYS A 26 -6.30 9.78 21.73
N GLY A 27 -6.80 10.81 21.07
CA GLY A 27 -7.68 11.79 21.67
C GLY A 27 -7.51 13.16 21.01
N ASP A 28 -8.63 13.66 20.51
CA ASP A 28 -8.86 15.03 20.09
C ASP A 28 -8.15 15.50 18.81
N ILE A 29 -8.74 15.11 17.68
CA ILE A 29 -8.70 16.01 16.53
C ILE A 29 -9.57 17.20 16.95
N PRO A 30 -9.03 18.43 17.07
CA PRO A 30 -9.86 19.58 17.35
C PRO A 30 -10.88 19.69 16.22
N MET A 31 -12.16 19.54 16.53
CA MET A 31 -13.21 20.00 15.62
C MET A 31 -12.97 21.50 15.44
N ALA A 32 -12.48 21.87 14.28
CA ALA A 32 -12.27 23.26 13.97
C ALA A 32 -13.62 23.97 14.00
N ASP A 33 -13.82 24.89 14.93
CA ASP A 33 -15.01 25.78 15.01
C ASP A 33 -15.14 26.72 13.80
N LYS A 34 -14.23 26.60 12.81
CA LYS A 34 -14.25 27.38 11.57
C LYS A 34 -14.36 26.44 10.40
N VAL A 35 -15.42 26.60 9.61
CA VAL A 35 -15.55 25.95 8.30
C VAL A 35 -14.30 26.29 7.49
N PRO A 36 -13.54 25.30 7.00
CA PRO A 36 -12.36 25.55 6.17
C PRO A 36 -12.73 26.39 4.94
N PRO A 37 -11.83 27.21 4.41
CA PRO A 37 -12.08 27.93 3.18
C PRO A 37 -12.32 26.93 2.03
N LEU A 38 -13.24 27.25 1.15
CA LEU A 38 -13.46 26.47 -0.06
C LEU A 38 -12.29 26.65 -1.04
N PRO A 39 -11.95 25.62 -1.83
CA PRO A 39 -11.00 25.75 -2.93
C PRO A 39 -11.38 26.87 -3.88
N THR A 40 -10.38 27.53 -4.47
CA THR A 40 -10.61 28.57 -5.50
C THR A 40 -11.43 28.00 -6.66
N GLY A 41 -12.56 28.68 -6.97
CA GLY A 41 -13.47 28.27 -8.05
C GLY A 41 -14.63 27.37 -7.60
N MET A 42 -14.69 26.95 -6.34
CA MET A 42 -15.90 26.35 -5.78
C MET A 42 -16.91 27.42 -5.36
N VAL A 43 -18.19 27.11 -5.55
CA VAL A 43 -19.30 27.93 -5.02
C VAL A 43 -19.83 27.32 -3.72
N PRO A 44 -20.32 28.15 -2.77
CA PRO A 44 -20.94 27.61 -1.56
C PRO A 44 -22.15 26.73 -1.91
N ASP A 45 -22.15 25.51 -1.37
CA ASP A 45 -23.29 24.59 -1.52
C ASP A 45 -24.33 24.89 -0.44
N THR A 46 -25.45 25.50 -0.85
CA THR A 46 -26.56 25.85 0.04
C THR A 46 -27.80 24.99 -0.18
N ALA A 47 -27.76 24.07 -1.14
CA ALA A 47 -28.87 23.16 -1.43
C ALA A 47 -29.20 22.25 -0.23
N PRO A 48 -30.46 21.84 -0.05
CA PRO A 48 -30.79 20.82 0.95
C PRO A 48 -30.01 19.52 0.69
N LEU A 49 -29.37 18.97 1.75
CA LEU A 49 -28.68 17.71 1.65
C LEU A 49 -29.68 16.54 1.50
N PRO A 50 -29.35 15.50 0.72
CA PRO A 50 -30.19 14.33 0.62
C PRO A 50 -30.25 13.56 1.96
N PRO A 51 -31.22 12.65 2.14
CA PRO A 51 -31.27 11.82 3.35
C PRO A 51 -30.03 10.89 3.42
N PRO A 52 -29.61 10.49 4.64
CA PRO A 52 -28.56 9.51 4.82
C PRO A 52 -28.92 8.15 4.20
N ILE A 53 -27.90 7.43 3.71
CA ILE A 53 -28.05 6.11 3.11
C ILE A 53 -27.65 5.05 4.15
N ALA A 54 -28.58 4.18 4.50
CA ALA A 54 -28.29 3.02 5.36
C ALA A 54 -27.63 1.89 4.55
N ARG A 55 -26.60 1.25 5.13
CA ARG A 55 -25.91 0.08 4.61
C ARG A 55 -25.80 -0.97 5.72
N PRO A 56 -25.57 -2.27 5.41
CA PRO A 56 -25.51 -3.33 6.41
C PRO A 56 -24.49 -3.09 7.52
N GLY A 57 -23.35 -2.48 7.23
CA GLY A 57 -22.26 -2.21 8.17
C GLY A 57 -21.98 -0.74 8.45
N SER A 58 -22.76 0.19 7.85
CA SER A 58 -22.46 1.62 7.93
C SER A 58 -23.68 2.49 7.62
N ARG A 59 -23.58 3.76 7.99
CA ARG A 59 -24.48 4.82 7.58
C ARG A 59 -23.70 5.89 6.83
N TRP A 60 -24.15 6.27 5.65
CA TRP A 60 -23.53 7.30 4.83
C TRP A 60 -24.31 8.60 5.02
N VAL A 61 -23.73 9.52 5.74
CA VAL A 61 -24.32 10.81 6.08
C VAL A 61 -23.85 11.84 5.06
N PRO A 62 -24.74 12.47 4.27
CA PRO A 62 -24.33 13.49 3.30
C PRO A 62 -23.75 14.69 4.05
N VAL A 63 -22.68 15.24 3.51
CA VAL A 63 -22.00 16.42 4.05
C VAL A 63 -21.82 17.46 2.95
N ARG A 64 -21.57 18.68 3.34
CA ARG A 64 -21.23 19.74 2.37
C ARG A 64 -19.78 19.61 1.95
N TRP A 65 -19.48 20.10 0.76
CA TRP A 65 -18.10 20.14 0.26
C TRP A 65 -17.15 20.86 1.21
N ALA A 66 -17.60 21.96 1.83
CA ALA A 66 -16.81 22.70 2.83
C ALA A 66 -16.49 21.92 4.11
N GLU A 67 -17.18 20.82 4.37
CA GLU A 67 -16.93 19.96 5.54
C GLU A 67 -15.83 18.91 5.28
N LEU A 68 -15.33 18.80 4.04
CA LEU A 68 -14.27 17.85 3.70
C LEU A 68 -12.91 18.36 4.22
N PRO A 69 -12.25 17.64 5.13
CA PRO A 69 -10.94 18.06 5.63
C PRO A 69 -9.90 18.12 4.51
N GLY A 70 -9.09 19.19 4.48
CA GLY A 70 -7.98 19.34 3.54
C GLY A 70 -8.38 19.62 2.08
N LEU A 71 -9.69 19.83 1.80
CA LEU A 71 -10.14 20.02 0.43
C LEU A 71 -9.56 21.30 -0.22
N ALA A 72 -9.30 22.34 0.57
CA ALA A 72 -8.76 23.61 0.08
C ALA A 72 -7.32 23.50 -0.44
N GLU A 73 -6.55 22.55 0.10
CA GLU A 73 -5.17 22.28 -0.28
C GLU A 73 -5.05 21.23 -1.39
N ASP A 74 -6.17 20.62 -1.81
CA ASP A 74 -6.16 19.52 -2.77
C ASP A 74 -6.00 20.00 -4.22
N ASP A 75 -5.16 19.29 -4.98
CA ASP A 75 -5.02 19.48 -6.44
C ASP A 75 -6.05 18.63 -7.19
N VAL A 76 -7.17 19.26 -7.55
CA VAL A 76 -8.26 18.60 -8.26
C VAL A 76 -7.88 18.09 -9.65
N HIS A 77 -6.84 18.64 -10.29
CA HIS A 77 -6.35 18.14 -11.60
C HIS A 77 -5.74 16.75 -11.46
N GLN A 78 -5.02 16.48 -10.38
CA GLN A 78 -4.50 15.13 -10.11
C GLN A 78 -5.64 14.13 -9.81
N ALA A 79 -6.70 14.55 -9.11
CA ALA A 79 -7.88 13.72 -8.92
C ALA A 79 -8.59 13.42 -10.25
N LEU A 80 -8.69 14.42 -11.12
CA LEU A 80 -9.25 14.26 -12.47
C LEU A 80 -8.47 13.26 -13.30
N GLN A 81 -7.14 13.27 -13.25
CA GLN A 81 -6.28 12.28 -13.92
C GLN A 81 -6.58 10.85 -13.46
N ALA A 82 -6.77 10.62 -12.16
CA ALA A 82 -7.14 9.31 -11.64
C ALA A 82 -8.51 8.85 -12.17
N TRP A 83 -9.47 9.74 -12.31
CA TRP A 83 -10.76 9.43 -12.90
C TRP A 83 -10.70 9.17 -14.41
N GLN A 84 -9.89 9.93 -15.15
CA GLN A 84 -9.64 9.67 -16.56
C GLN A 84 -9.04 8.30 -16.79
N HIS A 85 -8.08 7.86 -15.94
CA HIS A 85 -7.55 6.49 -15.96
C HIS A 85 -8.65 5.48 -15.65
N SER A 86 -9.49 5.71 -14.64
CA SER A 86 -10.62 4.83 -14.32
C SER A 86 -11.62 4.70 -15.47
N CYS A 87 -11.73 5.70 -16.32
CA CYS A 87 -12.57 5.68 -17.51
C CYS A 87 -12.03 4.84 -18.68
N THR A 88 -10.85 4.21 -18.54
CA THR A 88 -10.37 3.21 -19.51
C THR A 88 -11.04 1.84 -19.32
N ALA A 89 -11.44 1.51 -18.07
CA ALA A 89 -12.24 0.32 -17.75
C ALA A 89 -13.23 0.68 -16.61
N PRO A 90 -14.25 1.50 -16.87
CA PRO A 90 -15.07 2.10 -15.84
C PRO A 90 -16.02 1.09 -15.18
N PRO A 91 -16.21 1.16 -13.84
CA PRO A 91 -17.32 0.47 -13.21
C PRO A 91 -18.65 1.08 -13.68
N ALA A 92 -19.73 0.30 -13.60
CA ALA A 92 -21.05 0.70 -14.12
C ALA A 92 -21.53 2.09 -13.61
N ALA A 93 -21.26 2.40 -12.34
CA ALA A 93 -21.62 3.68 -11.74
C ALA A 93 -20.89 4.89 -12.37
N LEU A 94 -19.62 4.70 -12.79
CA LEU A 94 -18.79 5.75 -13.37
C LEU A 94 -18.96 5.86 -14.89
N ALA A 95 -19.32 4.77 -15.57
CA ALA A 95 -19.34 4.68 -17.03
C ALA A 95 -20.12 5.84 -17.71
N ARG A 96 -21.26 6.20 -17.15
CA ARG A 96 -22.10 7.29 -17.67
C ARG A 96 -21.45 8.68 -17.58
N LEU A 97 -20.53 8.87 -16.66
CA LEU A 97 -19.82 10.14 -16.44
C LEU A 97 -18.53 10.27 -17.25
N CYS A 98 -18.02 9.17 -17.80
CA CYS A 98 -16.75 9.15 -18.51
C CYS A 98 -16.67 10.05 -19.75
N PRO A 99 -17.71 10.26 -20.55
CA PRO A 99 -17.66 11.24 -21.63
C PRO A 99 -17.36 12.67 -21.13
N ASP A 100 -17.94 13.06 -20.00
CA ASP A 100 -17.71 14.38 -19.41
C ASP A 100 -16.32 14.46 -18.77
N ILE A 101 -15.93 13.44 -17.98
CA ILE A 101 -14.59 13.35 -17.36
C ILE A 101 -13.48 13.50 -18.41
N ARG A 102 -13.64 12.91 -19.60
CA ARG A 102 -12.65 13.05 -20.67
C ARG A 102 -12.58 14.48 -21.21
N ARG A 103 -13.75 15.14 -21.35
CA ARG A 103 -13.81 16.55 -21.81
C ARG A 103 -13.18 17.53 -20.82
N LEU A 104 -13.23 17.21 -19.52
CA LEU A 104 -12.61 18.01 -18.47
C LEU A 104 -11.07 18.04 -18.54
N GLY A 105 -10.43 17.22 -19.37
CA GLY A 105 -8.97 17.23 -19.53
C GLY A 105 -8.37 18.55 -19.97
N LEU A 106 -9.19 19.44 -20.58
CA LEU A 106 -8.81 20.80 -20.96
C LEU A 106 -9.43 21.87 -20.06
N ALA A 107 -10.15 21.48 -19.01
CA ALA A 107 -10.85 22.39 -18.13
C ALA A 107 -9.93 23.05 -17.11
N ASN A 108 -10.25 24.27 -16.70
CA ASN A 108 -9.58 24.92 -15.58
C ASN A 108 -10.12 24.41 -14.22
N THR A 109 -9.43 24.75 -13.15
CA THR A 109 -9.80 24.34 -11.78
C THR A 109 -11.27 24.64 -11.42
N ALA A 110 -11.76 25.81 -11.75
CA ALA A 110 -13.16 26.20 -11.45
C ALA A 110 -14.17 25.33 -12.20
N GLN A 111 -13.91 24.99 -13.45
CA GLN A 111 -14.77 24.11 -14.25
C GLN A 111 -14.81 22.69 -13.71
N ILE A 112 -13.67 22.18 -13.23
CA ILE A 112 -13.59 20.84 -12.61
C ILE A 112 -14.38 20.83 -11.30
N TRP A 113 -14.19 21.82 -10.43
CA TRP A 113 -14.96 21.93 -9.19
C TRP A 113 -16.45 22.06 -9.44
N HIS A 114 -16.85 22.90 -10.39
CA HIS A 114 -18.26 23.05 -10.77
C HIS A 114 -18.87 21.72 -11.24
N TRP A 115 -18.14 20.97 -12.05
CA TRP A 115 -18.59 19.65 -12.51
C TRP A 115 -18.72 18.68 -11.34
N LEU A 116 -17.75 18.65 -10.42
CA LEU A 116 -17.81 17.83 -9.21
C LEU A 116 -19.03 18.14 -8.36
N GLN A 117 -19.26 19.41 -8.08
CA GLN A 117 -20.41 19.85 -7.29
C GLN A 117 -21.75 19.50 -7.95
N THR A 118 -21.79 19.45 -9.28
CA THR A 118 -23.00 19.12 -10.04
C THR A 118 -23.29 17.61 -10.08
N HIS A 119 -22.24 16.77 -10.10
CA HIS A 119 -22.39 15.32 -10.38
C HIS A 119 -22.09 14.42 -9.19
N MET A 120 -21.48 14.94 -8.13
CA MET A 120 -21.05 14.18 -6.96
C MET A 120 -21.64 14.76 -5.68
N GLN A 121 -21.91 13.88 -4.72
CA GLN A 121 -22.31 14.24 -3.37
C GLN A 121 -21.31 13.62 -2.39
N PRO A 122 -20.63 14.39 -1.55
CA PRO A 122 -19.77 13.83 -0.51
C PRO A 122 -20.61 13.25 0.63
N TYR A 123 -20.11 12.13 1.19
CA TYR A 123 -20.71 11.46 2.34
C TYR A 123 -19.65 11.16 3.39
N ARG A 124 -19.98 11.41 4.66
CA ARG A 124 -19.26 10.89 5.79
C ARG A 124 -19.76 9.48 6.10
N VAL A 125 -18.88 8.50 6.05
CA VAL A 125 -19.22 7.11 6.39
C VAL A 125 -19.07 6.93 7.89
N GLU A 126 -20.12 6.47 8.55
CA GLU A 126 -20.19 6.23 9.99
C GLU A 126 -20.56 4.77 10.25
N ASP A 127 -20.08 4.20 11.34
CA ASP A 127 -20.65 2.96 11.89
C ASP A 127 -22.03 3.22 12.52
N HIS A 128 -22.68 2.17 13.02
CA HIS A 128 -24.01 2.30 13.63
C HIS A 128 -24.02 3.07 14.97
N SER A 129 -22.84 3.31 15.57
CA SER A 129 -22.68 4.14 16.77
C SER A 129 -22.41 5.61 16.45
N GLY A 130 -22.27 5.96 15.17
CA GLY A 130 -21.97 7.32 14.71
C GLY A 130 -20.47 7.63 14.65
N ASN A 131 -19.59 6.64 14.84
CA ASN A 131 -18.15 6.82 14.73
C ASN A 131 -17.74 6.84 13.26
N SER A 132 -17.05 7.90 12.84
CA SER A 132 -16.55 8.11 11.47
C SER A 132 -15.05 7.86 11.32
N ASN A 133 -14.36 7.41 12.38
CA ASN A 133 -12.94 7.10 12.32
C ASN A 133 -12.71 5.78 11.60
N GLY A 134 -12.00 5.81 10.49
CA GLY A 134 -11.57 4.65 9.74
C GLY A 134 -10.06 4.42 9.83
N MET A 135 -9.60 3.33 9.23
CA MET A 135 -8.17 3.06 9.07
C MET A 135 -7.80 3.20 7.60
N LEU A 136 -6.88 4.11 7.30
CA LEU A 136 -6.24 4.20 5.97
C LEU A 136 -4.86 3.54 6.07
N THR A 137 -4.58 2.62 5.17
CA THR A 137 -3.25 2.02 4.99
C THR A 137 -2.72 2.38 3.62
N ALA A 138 -1.43 2.70 3.55
CA ALA A 138 -0.78 2.99 2.27
C ALA A 138 -0.10 1.72 1.74
N TYR A 139 -0.31 1.44 0.45
CA TYR A 139 0.45 0.47 -0.31
C TYR A 139 1.46 1.21 -1.18
N TYR A 140 2.66 0.70 -1.23
CA TYR A 140 3.71 1.21 -2.11
C TYR A 140 4.25 0.09 -2.99
N GLU A 141 4.82 0.44 -4.11
CA GLU A 141 5.48 -0.51 -5.01
C GLU A 141 6.98 -0.55 -4.64
N PRO A 142 7.45 -1.59 -3.90
CA PRO A 142 8.85 -1.69 -3.51
C PRO A 142 9.74 -1.84 -4.72
N PHE A 143 10.99 -1.36 -4.63
CA PHE A 143 12.01 -1.50 -5.65
C PHE A 143 13.15 -2.36 -5.10
N PHE A 144 13.44 -3.51 -5.76
CA PHE A 144 14.47 -4.43 -5.35
C PHE A 144 15.36 -4.84 -6.52
N ASN A 145 16.64 -5.14 -6.22
CA ASN A 145 17.48 -5.86 -7.15
C ASN A 145 17.07 -7.33 -7.18
N ALA A 146 17.12 -7.93 -8.36
CA ALA A 146 16.80 -9.32 -8.59
C ALA A 146 17.67 -9.92 -9.69
N GLN A 147 17.77 -11.23 -9.73
CA GLN A 147 18.46 -11.96 -10.79
C GLN A 147 17.50 -12.95 -11.47
N ARG A 148 17.75 -13.23 -12.74
CA ARG A 148 17.00 -14.23 -13.51
C ARG A 148 17.36 -15.65 -13.12
N GLN A 149 18.60 -15.87 -12.70
CA GLN A 149 19.11 -17.15 -12.26
C GLN A 149 19.61 -17.06 -10.81
N PRO A 150 19.51 -18.14 -10.03
CA PRO A 150 19.98 -18.15 -8.67
C PRO A 150 21.52 -18.13 -8.59
N ASP A 151 22.02 -17.53 -7.50
CA ASP A 151 23.40 -17.59 -7.08
C ASP A 151 23.46 -17.72 -5.55
N PRO A 152 24.64 -17.76 -4.91
CA PRO A 152 24.73 -17.86 -3.45
C PRO A 152 24.09 -16.71 -2.67
N VAL A 153 23.89 -15.53 -3.28
CA VAL A 153 23.26 -14.35 -2.69
C VAL A 153 21.78 -14.29 -3.08
N PHE A 154 21.47 -14.34 -4.36
CA PHE A 154 20.11 -14.28 -4.91
C PHE A 154 19.53 -15.70 -5.00
N ARG A 155 18.98 -16.19 -3.89
CA ARG A 155 18.52 -17.58 -3.75
C ARG A 155 17.06 -17.74 -3.33
N TYR A 156 16.33 -16.66 -3.16
CA TYR A 156 14.92 -16.67 -2.74
C TYR A 156 14.01 -16.39 -3.94
N PRO A 157 13.26 -17.41 -4.42
CA PRO A 157 12.53 -17.30 -5.66
C PRO A 157 11.22 -16.52 -5.52
N LEU A 158 10.85 -15.82 -6.58
CA LEU A 158 9.49 -15.41 -6.88
C LEU A 158 8.93 -16.35 -7.96
N TYR A 159 7.77 -16.95 -7.71
CA TYR A 159 7.15 -17.87 -8.62
C TYR A 159 6.04 -17.25 -9.46
N ALA A 160 5.93 -17.65 -10.72
CA ALA A 160 4.72 -17.53 -11.50
C ALA A 160 3.61 -18.43 -10.92
N ALA A 161 2.35 -18.14 -11.27
CA ALA A 161 1.25 -19.01 -10.88
C ALA A 161 1.47 -20.42 -11.44
N PRO A 162 1.46 -21.47 -10.62
CA PRO A 162 1.80 -22.82 -11.04
C PRO A 162 0.63 -23.50 -11.76
N VAL A 163 0.34 -23.04 -12.98
CA VAL A 163 -0.71 -23.58 -13.84
C VAL A 163 -0.38 -25.03 -14.16
N GLY A 164 -1.35 -25.93 -13.94
CA GLY A 164 -1.15 -27.36 -14.16
C GLY A 164 -0.57 -28.13 -12.95
N VAL A 165 -0.13 -27.45 -11.91
CA VAL A 165 0.27 -28.12 -10.66
C VAL A 165 -0.97 -28.64 -9.93
N GLU A 166 -0.89 -29.87 -9.42
CA GLU A 166 -2.02 -30.56 -8.81
C GLU A 166 -2.69 -29.73 -7.70
N GLY A 167 -4.00 -29.58 -7.81
CA GLY A 167 -4.83 -28.88 -6.83
C GLY A 167 -4.73 -27.36 -6.84
N PHE A 168 -3.76 -26.73 -7.57
CA PHE A 168 -3.72 -25.28 -7.66
C PHE A 168 -4.91 -24.73 -8.46
N GLY A 169 -5.55 -23.70 -7.94
CA GLY A 169 -6.75 -23.08 -8.54
C GLY A 169 -8.05 -23.88 -8.38
N LYS A 170 -7.98 -25.19 -8.14
CA LYS A 170 -9.15 -26.07 -7.92
C LYS A 170 -9.49 -26.24 -6.45
N ARG A 171 -8.46 -26.36 -5.60
CA ARG A 171 -8.59 -26.50 -4.14
C ARG A 171 -8.42 -25.12 -3.47
N LYS A 172 -9.41 -24.71 -2.68
CA LYS A 172 -9.39 -23.42 -1.96
C LYS A 172 -9.61 -23.63 -0.47
N PRO A 173 -8.68 -23.24 0.41
CA PRO A 173 -7.33 -22.77 0.07
C PRO A 173 -6.45 -23.91 -0.45
N TRP A 174 -5.42 -23.55 -1.23
CA TRP A 174 -4.40 -24.50 -1.66
C TRP A 174 -3.43 -24.78 -0.48
N LEU A 175 -2.18 -25.11 -0.74
CA LEU A 175 -1.17 -25.36 0.29
C LEU A 175 -0.79 -24.04 1.01
N SER A 176 -0.52 -24.11 2.31
CA SER A 176 -0.01 -22.97 3.07
C SER A 176 1.42 -22.61 2.64
N ARG A 177 1.90 -21.41 2.97
CA ARG A 177 3.29 -20.98 2.76
C ARG A 177 4.28 -22.05 3.24
N GLN A 178 4.12 -22.55 4.47
CA GLN A 178 4.99 -23.55 5.02
C GLN A 178 5.02 -24.82 4.14
N GLN A 179 3.86 -25.32 3.73
CA GLN A 179 3.79 -26.51 2.88
C GLN A 179 4.39 -26.27 1.49
N ILE A 180 4.20 -25.08 0.93
CA ILE A 180 4.79 -24.71 -0.37
C ILE A 180 6.31 -24.69 -0.25
N GLU A 181 6.86 -24.05 0.77
CA GLU A 181 8.31 -23.82 0.92
C GLU A 181 9.08 -25.03 1.48
N SER A 182 8.41 -25.95 2.24
CA SER A 182 9.08 -27.05 2.91
C SER A 182 8.85 -28.42 2.27
N SER A 183 7.88 -28.58 1.35
CA SER A 183 7.60 -29.88 0.71
C SER A 183 8.49 -30.10 -0.50
N PRO A 184 9.37 -31.14 -0.53
CA PRO A 184 10.21 -31.42 -1.69
C PRO A 184 9.42 -31.69 -2.98
N SER A 185 8.28 -32.36 -2.89
CA SER A 185 7.44 -32.64 -4.06
C SER A 185 6.80 -31.37 -4.63
N VAL A 186 6.43 -30.42 -3.77
CA VAL A 186 5.88 -29.13 -4.21
C VAL A 186 6.98 -28.26 -4.81
N GLN A 187 8.16 -28.24 -4.21
CA GLN A 187 9.30 -27.52 -4.76
C GLN A 187 9.73 -28.08 -6.12
N ALA A 188 9.72 -29.41 -6.29
CA ALA A 188 9.96 -30.03 -7.59
C ALA A 188 8.90 -29.67 -8.63
N ALA A 189 7.62 -29.54 -8.23
CA ALA A 189 6.55 -29.13 -9.11
C ALA A 189 6.59 -27.63 -9.47
N LEU A 190 7.22 -26.80 -8.63
CA LEU A 190 7.43 -25.37 -8.88
C LEU A 190 8.71 -25.07 -9.66
N ALA A 191 9.61 -26.04 -9.81
CA ALA A 191 10.83 -25.88 -10.59
C ALA A 191 10.49 -25.48 -12.05
N GLY A 192 11.13 -24.39 -12.52
CA GLY A 192 10.85 -23.79 -13.83
C GLY A 192 9.72 -22.75 -13.84
N HIS A 193 9.08 -22.52 -12.70
CA HIS A 193 8.10 -21.43 -12.51
C HIS A 193 8.70 -20.18 -11.88
N GLU A 194 10.00 -20.16 -11.62
CA GLU A 194 10.69 -19.00 -11.05
C GLU A 194 10.80 -17.88 -12.08
N ILE A 195 10.31 -16.69 -11.73
CA ILE A 195 10.42 -15.50 -12.58
C ILE A 195 11.58 -14.60 -12.18
N ALA A 196 12.01 -14.69 -10.92
CA ALA A 196 13.10 -13.88 -10.36
C ALA A 196 13.63 -14.53 -9.08
N TRP A 197 14.86 -14.17 -8.72
CA TRP A 197 15.50 -14.55 -7.47
C TRP A 197 15.92 -13.29 -6.72
N LEU A 198 15.63 -13.22 -5.42
CA LEU A 198 15.98 -12.14 -4.51
C LEU A 198 17.04 -12.59 -3.51
N ASP A 199 17.71 -11.62 -2.91
CA ASP A 199 18.78 -11.78 -1.94
C ASP A 199 18.29 -11.97 -0.49
N ASP A 200 17.00 -11.68 -0.20
CA ASP A 200 16.43 -11.69 1.14
C ASP A 200 14.99 -12.23 1.13
N PRO A 201 14.66 -13.25 1.95
CA PRO A 201 13.32 -13.81 2.04
C PRO A 201 12.30 -12.82 2.62
N VAL A 202 12.74 -11.79 3.36
CA VAL A 202 11.86 -10.71 3.84
C VAL A 202 11.43 -9.82 2.68
N LYS A 203 12.31 -9.56 1.69
CA LYS A 203 11.94 -8.84 0.46
C LYS A 203 10.87 -9.60 -0.33
N VAL A 204 10.98 -10.93 -0.41
CA VAL A 204 9.93 -11.79 -0.98
C VAL A 204 8.61 -11.63 -0.22
N LEU A 205 8.65 -11.64 1.12
CA LEU A 205 7.47 -11.42 1.95
C LEU A 205 6.85 -10.04 1.70
N VAL A 206 7.67 -8.99 1.59
CA VAL A 206 7.18 -7.63 1.27
C VAL A 206 6.43 -7.62 -0.05
N LEU A 207 6.97 -8.24 -1.11
CA LEU A 207 6.27 -8.38 -2.39
C LEU A 207 4.94 -9.15 -2.25
N HIS A 208 4.91 -10.22 -1.46
CA HIS A 208 3.67 -10.97 -1.20
C HIS A 208 2.61 -10.15 -0.43
N ILE A 209 3.03 -9.19 0.39
CA ILE A 209 2.12 -8.29 1.13
C ILE A 209 1.61 -7.19 0.20
N GLN A 210 2.51 -6.55 -0.54
CA GLN A 210 2.19 -5.44 -1.43
C GLN A 210 1.44 -5.91 -2.69
N GLY A 211 1.66 -7.15 -3.13
CA GLY A 211 1.05 -7.72 -4.34
C GLY A 211 1.70 -7.26 -5.65
N SER A 212 2.63 -6.32 -5.59
CA SER A 212 3.48 -5.93 -6.73
C SER A 212 4.78 -5.31 -6.25
N GLY A 213 5.76 -5.22 -7.14
CA GLY A 213 7.02 -4.52 -6.91
C GLY A 213 7.80 -4.36 -8.19
N ARG A 214 8.74 -3.42 -8.21
CA ARG A 214 9.66 -3.20 -9.32
C ARG A 214 10.96 -3.92 -9.05
N LEU A 215 11.45 -4.61 -10.05
CA LEU A 215 12.68 -5.36 -9.97
C LEU A 215 13.69 -4.78 -10.97
N ASN A 216 14.87 -4.43 -10.46
CA ASN A 216 16.05 -4.21 -11.29
C ASN A 216 16.64 -5.58 -11.59
N MET A 217 16.20 -6.17 -12.69
CA MET A 217 16.53 -7.55 -13.09
C MET A 217 17.87 -7.62 -13.79
N THR A 218 18.78 -8.43 -13.27
CA THR A 218 20.02 -8.80 -13.98
C THR A 218 19.75 -10.09 -14.74
N GLU A 219 19.84 -10.01 -16.07
CA GLU A 219 19.68 -11.13 -16.97
C GLU A 219 20.98 -11.98 -17.05
N PRO A 220 20.94 -13.23 -17.56
CA PRO A 220 22.11 -14.11 -17.61
C PRO A 220 23.29 -13.55 -18.42
N ASP A 221 23.02 -12.66 -19.36
CA ASP A 221 24.06 -11.97 -20.16
C ASP A 221 24.60 -10.69 -19.48
N GLY A 222 24.20 -10.42 -18.23
CA GLY A 222 24.62 -9.27 -17.44
C GLY A 222 23.83 -7.97 -17.73
N ARG A 223 22.94 -7.96 -18.70
CA ARG A 223 22.08 -6.80 -18.95
C ARG A 223 21.14 -6.57 -17.79
N GLN A 224 20.92 -5.30 -17.46
CA GLN A 224 19.92 -4.90 -16.47
C GLN A 224 18.71 -4.31 -17.17
N ARG A 225 17.53 -4.67 -16.67
CA ARG A 225 16.26 -4.07 -17.09
C ARG A 225 15.29 -3.96 -15.92
N GLN A 226 14.43 -2.97 -15.96
CA GLN A 226 13.36 -2.85 -15.00
C GLN A 226 12.15 -3.63 -15.45
N VAL A 227 11.61 -4.43 -14.53
CA VAL A 227 10.36 -5.18 -14.72
C VAL A 227 9.48 -5.02 -13.49
N ARG A 228 8.19 -5.21 -13.65
CA ARG A 228 7.26 -5.31 -12.54
C ARG A 228 6.94 -6.77 -12.25
N ALA A 229 7.13 -7.20 -11.02
CA ALA A 229 6.48 -8.38 -10.49
C ALA A 229 5.04 -7.98 -10.14
N ALA A 230 4.07 -8.35 -10.96
CA ALA A 230 2.67 -8.03 -10.79
C ALA A 230 1.89 -9.22 -10.21
N PHE A 231 0.92 -8.97 -9.36
CA PHE A 231 0.04 -10.00 -8.80
C PHE A 231 -0.59 -10.86 -9.92
N ALA A 232 -0.51 -12.17 -9.78
CA ALA A 232 -1.13 -13.13 -10.68
C ALA A 232 -2.18 -13.99 -9.95
N ALA A 233 -1.83 -14.58 -8.81
CA ALA A 233 -2.71 -15.46 -8.05
C ALA A 233 -2.29 -15.55 -6.58
N THR A 234 -3.12 -16.18 -5.75
CA THR A 234 -2.78 -16.55 -4.38
C THR A 234 -3.16 -18.00 -4.09
N ASN A 235 -2.64 -18.52 -2.97
CA ASN A 235 -3.06 -19.82 -2.44
C ASN A 235 -4.40 -19.75 -1.66
N ASP A 236 -5.08 -18.61 -1.66
CA ASP A 236 -6.37 -18.33 -1.00
C ASP A 236 -6.38 -18.50 0.53
N HIS A 237 -5.22 -18.58 1.18
CA HIS A 237 -5.14 -18.46 2.62
C HIS A 237 -5.34 -17.00 3.08
N PRO A 238 -5.93 -16.76 4.27
CA PRO A 238 -6.02 -15.44 4.85
C PRO A 238 -4.61 -14.91 5.19
N TYR A 239 -4.43 -13.60 5.04
CA TYR A 239 -3.21 -12.94 5.49
C TYR A 239 -3.13 -12.94 7.03
N ARG A 240 -1.96 -13.29 7.57
CA ARG A 240 -1.61 -13.12 8.98
C ARG A 240 -0.38 -12.23 9.10
N SER A 241 -0.50 -11.16 9.89
CA SER A 241 0.59 -10.20 10.05
C SER A 241 1.75 -10.80 10.82
N VAL A 242 2.93 -10.85 10.19
CA VAL A 242 4.19 -11.26 10.85
C VAL A 242 4.60 -10.28 11.94
N GLY A 243 4.31 -8.99 11.76
CA GLY A 243 4.53 -7.97 12.78
C GLY A 243 3.68 -8.20 14.03
N LYS A 244 2.40 -8.53 13.85
CA LYS A 244 1.53 -8.93 14.97
C LYS A 244 2.04 -10.18 15.66
N TRP A 245 2.47 -11.18 14.90
CA TRP A 245 3.05 -12.42 15.44
C TRP A 245 4.29 -12.17 16.31
N LEU A 246 5.18 -11.24 15.90
CA LEU A 246 6.36 -10.82 16.66
C LEU A 246 5.97 -10.07 17.95
N LEU A 247 5.02 -9.13 17.86
CA LEU A 247 4.53 -8.36 19.01
C LEU A 247 3.88 -9.25 20.07
N GLU A 248 2.99 -10.15 19.68
CA GLU A 248 2.29 -11.07 20.60
C GLU A 248 3.22 -12.00 21.35
N ARG A 249 4.44 -12.22 20.83
CA ARG A 249 5.49 -13.03 21.46
C ARG A 249 6.53 -12.21 22.22
N GLY A 250 6.35 -10.88 22.26
CA GLY A 250 7.31 -9.98 22.92
C GLY A 250 8.69 -9.95 22.25
N LEU A 251 8.77 -10.32 20.96
CA LEU A 251 10.04 -10.43 20.22
C LEU A 251 10.49 -9.09 19.64
N VAL A 252 9.58 -8.15 19.49
CA VAL A 252 9.83 -6.76 19.07
C VAL A 252 9.00 -5.80 19.93
N ARG A 253 9.46 -4.57 20.06
CA ARG A 253 8.71 -3.50 20.76
C ARG A 253 7.69 -2.82 19.86
N ASP A 254 7.98 -2.78 18.57
CA ASP A 254 7.11 -2.25 17.53
C ASP A 254 7.18 -3.16 16.28
N ALA A 255 6.12 -3.15 15.49
CA ALA A 255 6.02 -3.94 14.25
C ALA A 255 6.28 -3.10 13.01
N THR A 256 7.09 -2.07 13.11
CA THR A 256 7.58 -1.29 11.96
C THR A 256 8.54 -2.13 11.12
N TRP A 257 8.68 -1.79 9.83
CA TRP A 257 9.67 -2.48 8.98
C TRP A 257 11.10 -2.41 9.51
N PRO A 258 11.60 -1.27 10.03
CA PRO A 258 12.89 -1.23 10.71
C PRO A 258 12.99 -2.21 11.90
N GLY A 259 11.96 -2.29 12.74
CA GLY A 259 11.92 -3.21 13.88
C GLY A 259 11.93 -4.68 13.45
N ILE A 260 11.12 -5.04 12.43
CA ILE A 260 11.10 -6.40 11.86
C ILE A 260 12.47 -6.74 11.25
N THR A 261 13.07 -5.83 10.47
CA THR A 261 14.36 -6.04 9.83
C THR A 261 15.48 -6.23 10.86
N ALA A 262 15.52 -5.40 11.90
CA ALA A 262 16.49 -5.55 12.99
C ALA A 262 16.33 -6.90 13.69
N TRP A 263 15.09 -7.34 13.93
CA TRP A 263 14.85 -8.64 14.54
C TRP A 263 15.31 -9.80 13.64
N THR A 264 15.04 -9.77 12.34
CA THR A 264 15.47 -10.83 11.40
C THR A 264 16.98 -10.92 11.28
N GLN A 265 17.69 -9.80 11.32
CA GLN A 265 19.16 -9.75 11.33
C GLN A 265 19.75 -10.34 12.62
N ALA A 266 19.12 -10.07 13.76
CA ALA A 266 19.54 -10.61 15.05
C ALA A 266 19.15 -12.10 15.26
N ASN A 267 18.17 -12.62 14.50
CA ASN A 267 17.62 -13.97 14.67
C ASN A 267 17.53 -14.74 13.33
N PRO A 268 18.65 -14.91 12.58
CA PRO A 268 18.60 -15.48 11.22
C PRO A 268 18.04 -16.91 11.20
N SER A 269 18.26 -17.71 12.23
CA SER A 269 17.72 -19.09 12.34
C SER A 269 16.20 -19.14 12.57
N ARG A 270 15.57 -18.03 12.98
CA ARG A 270 14.14 -17.96 13.27
C ARG A 270 13.34 -17.21 12.21
N VAL A 271 13.99 -16.68 11.19
CA VAL A 271 13.32 -15.94 10.09
C VAL A 271 12.28 -16.82 9.44
N GLN A 272 12.59 -18.09 9.17
CA GLN A 272 11.67 -19.02 8.55
C GLN A 272 10.40 -19.28 9.40
N GLU A 273 10.56 -19.39 10.74
CA GLU A 273 9.43 -19.51 11.68
C GLU A 273 8.49 -18.30 11.58
N MET A 274 9.07 -17.10 11.53
CA MET A 274 8.32 -15.85 11.34
C MET A 274 7.56 -15.82 9.99
N LEU A 275 8.23 -16.18 8.90
CA LEU A 275 7.63 -16.21 7.56
C LEU A 275 6.45 -17.18 7.50
N TRP A 276 6.58 -18.37 8.08
CA TRP A 276 5.55 -19.39 8.10
C TRP A 276 4.36 -19.05 9.01
N SER A 277 4.48 -18.08 9.90
CA SER A 277 3.33 -17.56 10.66
C SER A 277 2.27 -16.94 9.76
N ASN A 278 2.63 -16.48 8.56
CA ASN A 278 1.71 -16.04 7.52
C ASN A 278 1.49 -17.16 6.48
N PRO A 279 0.33 -17.85 6.50
CA PRO A 279 0.07 -18.96 5.59
C PRO A 279 -0.18 -18.51 4.13
N ARG A 280 -0.45 -17.20 3.91
CA ARG A 280 -0.74 -16.67 2.56
C ARG A 280 0.52 -16.68 1.71
N TYR A 281 0.38 -17.13 0.45
CA TYR A 281 1.40 -17.09 -0.59
C TYR A 281 0.84 -16.40 -1.83
N VAL A 282 1.68 -15.58 -2.49
CA VAL A 282 1.31 -14.84 -3.70
C VAL A 282 2.20 -15.28 -4.83
N PHE A 283 1.61 -15.46 -6.01
CA PHE A 283 2.28 -15.77 -7.26
C PHE A 283 2.22 -14.53 -8.16
N PHE A 284 3.26 -14.35 -8.96
CA PHE A 284 3.45 -13.15 -9.76
C PHE A 284 3.48 -13.48 -11.25
N ARG A 285 3.31 -12.45 -12.06
CA ARG A 285 3.68 -12.42 -13.45
C ARG A 285 4.63 -11.27 -13.70
N GLU A 286 5.52 -11.43 -14.66
CA GLU A 286 6.38 -10.34 -15.07
C GLU A 286 5.63 -9.42 -16.03
N GLU A 287 5.74 -8.13 -15.82
CA GLU A 287 5.30 -7.08 -16.75
C GLU A 287 6.51 -6.23 -17.13
N ALA A 288 6.70 -6.00 -18.43
CA ALA A 288 7.72 -5.07 -18.89
C ALA A 288 7.39 -3.65 -18.42
N LEU A 289 8.41 -2.90 -18.05
CA LEU A 289 8.32 -1.48 -17.73
C LEU A 289 9.04 -0.69 -18.82
N ASP A 290 8.28 -0.09 -19.70
CA ASP A 290 8.75 0.92 -20.65
C ASP A 290 8.67 2.33 -20.01
N GLU A 291 9.09 3.36 -20.75
CA GLU A 291 9.07 4.74 -20.26
C GLU A 291 7.68 5.21 -19.86
N VAL A 292 6.64 4.74 -20.53
CA VAL A 292 5.25 5.14 -20.24
C VAL A 292 4.71 4.36 -19.04
N SER A 293 4.83 3.04 -19.04
CA SER A 293 4.29 2.17 -17.97
C SER A 293 5.04 2.33 -16.64
N SER A 294 6.29 2.79 -16.67
CA SER A 294 7.09 3.09 -15.47
C SER A 294 6.53 4.26 -14.65
N ASN A 295 5.78 5.17 -15.29
CA ASN A 295 5.17 6.33 -14.62
C ASN A 295 3.88 5.97 -13.87
N PHE A 296 3.35 4.77 -14.06
CA PHE A 296 2.11 4.34 -13.43
C PHE A 296 2.35 3.26 -12.38
N GLY A 297 1.47 3.22 -11.37
CA GLY A 297 1.42 2.15 -10.38
C GLY A 297 0.94 0.81 -10.97
N PRO A 298 0.85 -0.23 -10.15
CA PRO A 298 0.32 -1.52 -10.56
C PRO A 298 -1.15 -1.41 -10.94
N LYS A 299 -1.64 -2.37 -11.72
CA LYS A 299 -3.06 -2.45 -12.05
C LYS A 299 -3.88 -2.84 -10.83
N GLY A 300 -4.88 -2.04 -10.49
CA GLY A 300 -5.86 -2.33 -9.46
C GLY A 300 -6.87 -3.41 -9.89
N ALA A 301 -7.87 -3.67 -9.05
CA ALA A 301 -8.92 -4.68 -9.29
C ALA A 301 -9.75 -4.46 -10.56
N GLN A 302 -9.75 -3.25 -11.11
CA GLN A 302 -10.41 -2.91 -12.38
C GLN A 302 -9.52 -3.15 -13.61
N GLY A 303 -8.28 -3.59 -13.44
CA GLY A 303 -7.31 -3.72 -14.52
C GLY A 303 -6.71 -2.38 -14.99
N VAL A 304 -6.97 -1.31 -14.28
CA VAL A 304 -6.49 0.05 -14.55
C VAL A 304 -5.29 0.35 -13.68
N PRO A 305 -4.25 1.02 -14.19
CA PRO A 305 -3.12 1.48 -13.36
C PRO A 305 -3.59 2.39 -12.23
N LEU A 306 -3.05 2.19 -11.04
CA LEU A 306 -3.28 3.05 -9.89
C LEU A 306 -2.46 4.32 -10.02
N THR A 307 -3.08 5.46 -9.75
CA THR A 307 -2.40 6.75 -9.67
C THR A 307 -1.92 6.95 -8.23
N ALA A 308 -0.61 7.18 -8.06
CA ALA A 308 -0.02 7.39 -6.74
C ALA A 308 -0.75 8.52 -6.00
N GLU A 309 -0.99 8.33 -4.69
CA GLU A 309 -1.65 9.29 -3.79
C GLU A 309 -3.11 9.66 -4.16
N ARG A 310 -3.65 9.13 -5.28
CA ARG A 310 -4.99 9.48 -5.80
C ARG A 310 -5.92 8.29 -5.96
N SER A 311 -5.38 7.09 -6.10
CA SER A 311 -6.17 5.87 -6.21
C SER A 311 -6.14 5.08 -4.92
N ILE A 312 -7.29 4.56 -4.48
CA ILE A 312 -7.38 3.62 -3.37
C ILE A 312 -7.49 2.19 -3.93
N ALA A 313 -6.79 1.25 -3.28
CA ALA A 313 -6.93 -0.16 -3.55
C ALA A 313 -7.93 -0.74 -2.55
N VAL A 314 -9.09 -1.19 -3.04
CA VAL A 314 -10.15 -1.76 -2.21
C VAL A 314 -10.45 -3.20 -2.62
N ASP A 315 -10.70 -4.06 -1.64
CA ASP A 315 -11.26 -5.39 -1.89
C ASP A 315 -12.76 -5.22 -2.22
N ARG A 316 -13.19 -5.74 -3.38
CA ARG A 316 -14.60 -5.68 -3.80
C ARG A 316 -15.56 -6.30 -2.79
N ARG A 317 -15.09 -7.18 -1.93
CA ARG A 317 -15.89 -7.80 -0.87
C ARG A 317 -16.06 -6.91 0.36
N SER A 318 -15.33 -5.79 0.41
CA SER A 318 -15.32 -4.85 1.53
C SER A 318 -16.16 -3.60 1.28
N ILE A 319 -16.83 -3.52 0.11
CA ILE A 319 -17.63 -2.36 -0.34
C ILE A 319 -19.11 -2.72 -0.31
#